data_5dd38070ef37d2b771069dab8d260e07
#
_entry.id   5dd38070ef37d2b771069dab8d260e07
#
_cell.length_a   1.000
_cell.length_b   1.000
_cell.length_c   1.000
_cell.angle_alpha   90.00
_cell.angle_beta   90.00
_cell.angle_gamma   90.00
#
_symmetry.space_group_name_H-M   'P 1'
#
loop_
_entity.id
_entity.type
_entity.pdbx_description
1 polymer ?
#
loop_
_entity_poly.entity_id
_entity_poly.type
_entity_poly.pdbx_seq_one_letter_code
_entity_poly.pdbx_strand_id
1 'polypeptide(L)'
;VFIEFWRGVPLITVLFMASVMLPLFLPEGVNFDNLLRALIGVMLFSAAYMAEVIRGGLQAIDKGQYEGAQAMGLSYWQSMRLIILPQALTHVIPGIVNTFIGLFKDTTLVSIVGIFDLLGAGQSAIADAAWSTPVQATTMYLYIAIIFFVFCFGMSRYSILSLIHISEPTRHRG
;
A
#
# COMPACT_ATOMS: atom_id res chain seq x y z
N VAL A 1 -4.13 -6.87 -18.09
CA VAL A 1 -4.35 -5.49 -18.59
C VAL A 1 -4.47 -4.47 -17.45
N PHE A 2 -5.47 -4.58 -16.51
CA PHE A 2 -5.63 -3.59 -15.43
C PHE A 2 -4.38 -3.45 -14.55
N ILE A 3 -3.87 -4.56 -14.00
CA ILE A 3 -2.70 -4.58 -13.12
C ILE A 3 -1.46 -4.04 -13.85
N GLU A 4 -1.24 -4.44 -15.09
CA GLU A 4 -0.08 -4.03 -15.89
C GLU A 4 -0.12 -2.54 -16.21
N PHE A 5 -1.30 -2.01 -16.56
CA PHE A 5 -1.49 -0.59 -16.84
C PHE A 5 -1.11 0.26 -15.62
N TRP A 6 -1.75 0.01 -14.46
CA TRP A 6 -1.54 0.81 -13.26
C TRP A 6 -0.13 0.69 -12.67
N ARG A 7 0.52 -0.46 -12.84
CA ARG A 7 1.91 -0.65 -12.39
C ARG A 7 2.94 -0.07 -13.36
N GLY A 8 2.58 0.15 -14.60
CA GLY A 8 3.43 0.78 -15.61
C GLY A 8 3.47 2.32 -15.51
N VAL A 9 2.57 2.92 -14.75
CA VAL A 9 2.46 4.39 -14.60
C VAL A 9 2.95 4.80 -13.22
N PRO A 10 3.82 5.83 -13.07
CA PRO A 10 4.23 6.35 -11.77
C PRO A 10 3.04 6.92 -10.98
N LEU A 11 3.01 6.74 -9.66
CA LEU A 11 1.93 7.26 -8.81
C LEU A 11 1.74 8.78 -8.94
N ILE A 12 2.83 9.52 -9.10
CA ILE A 12 2.77 10.97 -9.32
C ILE A 12 1.94 11.34 -10.55
N THR A 13 2.11 10.59 -11.65
CA THR A 13 1.33 10.78 -12.89
C THR A 13 -0.15 10.46 -12.65
N VAL A 14 -0.43 9.39 -11.89
CA VAL A 14 -1.81 9.03 -11.51
C VAL A 14 -2.47 10.14 -10.68
N LEU A 15 -1.75 10.75 -9.75
CA LEU A 15 -2.26 11.87 -8.95
C LEU A 15 -2.59 13.09 -9.82
N PHE A 16 -1.73 13.45 -10.78
CA PHE A 16 -2.03 14.51 -11.73
C PHE A 16 -3.22 14.18 -12.63
N MET A 17 -3.29 12.96 -13.14
CA MET A 17 -4.43 12.51 -13.94
C MET A 17 -5.73 12.58 -13.14
N ALA A 18 -5.73 12.11 -11.89
CA ALA A 18 -6.91 12.18 -11.03
C ALA A 18 -7.31 13.62 -10.70
N SER A 19 -6.36 14.50 -10.42
CA SER A 19 -6.64 15.89 -10.07
C SER A 19 -7.13 16.73 -11.25
N VAL A 20 -6.53 16.56 -12.44
CA VAL A 20 -6.76 17.42 -13.61
C VAL A 20 -7.73 16.79 -14.60
N MET A 21 -7.58 15.49 -14.90
CA MET A 21 -8.38 14.86 -15.96
C MET A 21 -9.72 14.33 -15.47
N LEU A 22 -9.80 13.81 -14.21
CA LEU A 22 -11.05 13.26 -13.71
C LEU A 22 -12.22 14.24 -13.79
N PRO A 23 -12.06 15.55 -13.45
CA PRO A 23 -13.14 16.52 -13.62
C PRO A 23 -13.66 16.67 -15.04
N LEU A 24 -12.82 16.44 -16.05
CA LEU A 24 -13.21 16.58 -17.47
C LEU A 24 -14.17 15.48 -17.95
N PHE A 25 -14.18 14.35 -17.23
CA PHE A 25 -15.07 13.22 -17.53
C PHE A 25 -16.36 13.25 -16.71
N LEU A 26 -16.51 14.21 -15.77
CA LEU A 26 -17.70 14.33 -14.93
C LEU A 26 -18.78 15.15 -15.65
N PRO A 27 -20.06 14.81 -15.43
CA PRO A 27 -21.18 15.63 -15.91
C PRO A 27 -21.13 17.06 -15.36
N GLU A 28 -21.70 18.02 -16.09
CA GLU A 28 -21.82 19.40 -15.61
C GLU A 28 -22.54 19.47 -14.26
N GLY A 29 -21.94 20.21 -13.33
CA GLY A 29 -22.46 20.38 -11.96
C GLY A 29 -21.96 19.34 -10.94
N VAL A 30 -21.24 18.30 -11.34
CA VAL A 30 -20.60 17.35 -10.44
C VAL A 30 -19.13 17.71 -10.25
N ASN A 31 -18.79 18.18 -9.04
CA ASN A 31 -17.39 18.44 -8.66
C ASN A 31 -16.99 17.58 -7.47
N PHE A 32 -15.95 16.79 -7.65
CA PHE A 32 -15.30 16.12 -6.53
C PHE A 32 -14.24 17.04 -5.94
N ASP A 33 -14.20 17.08 -4.62
CA ASP A 33 -13.10 17.71 -3.89
C ASP A 33 -11.74 17.11 -4.28
N ASN A 34 -10.69 17.93 -4.23
CA ASN A 34 -9.34 17.51 -4.65
C ASN A 34 -8.83 16.30 -3.85
N LEU A 35 -9.17 16.23 -2.56
CA LEU A 35 -8.85 15.08 -1.72
C LEU A 35 -9.51 13.79 -2.25
N LEU A 36 -10.78 13.85 -2.62
CA LEU A 36 -11.50 12.69 -3.14
C LEU A 36 -10.93 12.22 -4.48
N ARG A 37 -10.53 13.15 -5.35
CA ARG A 37 -9.87 12.82 -6.63
C ARG A 37 -8.53 12.10 -6.39
N ALA A 38 -7.70 12.63 -5.48
CA ALA A 38 -6.45 12.00 -5.11
C ALA A 38 -6.67 10.61 -4.52
N LEU A 39 -7.67 10.44 -3.64
CA LEU A 39 -8.04 9.15 -3.05
C LEU A 39 -8.44 8.13 -4.11
N ILE A 40 -9.25 8.51 -5.11
CA ILE A 40 -9.64 7.62 -6.21
C ILE A 40 -8.39 7.15 -6.97
N GLY A 41 -7.48 8.06 -7.32
CA GLY A 41 -6.23 7.72 -8.00
C GLY A 41 -5.35 6.76 -7.19
N VAL A 42 -5.13 7.06 -5.91
CA VAL A 42 -4.34 6.22 -5.00
C VAL A 42 -5.00 4.85 -4.79
N MET A 43 -6.34 4.80 -4.67
CA MET A 43 -7.07 3.53 -4.50
C MET A 43 -6.91 2.62 -5.71
N LEU A 44 -7.06 3.14 -6.93
CA LEU A 44 -6.91 2.36 -8.16
C LEU A 44 -5.47 1.85 -8.32
N PHE A 45 -4.50 2.72 -8.06
CA PHE A 45 -3.08 2.36 -8.08
C PHE A 45 -2.77 1.26 -7.06
N SER A 46 -3.19 1.46 -5.80
CA SER A 46 -2.95 0.51 -4.71
C SER A 46 -3.64 -0.82 -4.93
N ALA A 47 -4.86 -0.82 -5.50
CA ALA A 47 -5.59 -2.03 -5.83
C ALA A 47 -4.84 -2.90 -6.84
N ALA A 48 -4.16 -2.29 -7.82
CA ALA A 48 -3.36 -3.02 -8.80
C ALA A 48 -2.12 -3.68 -8.15
N TYR A 49 -1.42 -2.95 -7.27
CA TYR A 49 -0.29 -3.51 -6.53
C TYR A 49 -0.72 -4.62 -5.57
N MET A 50 -1.82 -4.42 -4.85
CA MET A 50 -2.36 -5.43 -3.93
C MET A 50 -2.83 -6.69 -4.68
N ALA A 51 -3.48 -6.52 -5.82
CA ALA A 51 -3.89 -7.65 -6.67
C ALA A 51 -2.69 -8.47 -7.14
N GLU A 52 -1.57 -7.82 -7.48
CA GLU A 52 -0.34 -8.51 -7.86
C GLU A 52 0.30 -9.26 -6.69
N VAL A 53 0.31 -8.69 -5.50
CA VAL A 53 0.80 -9.36 -4.28
C VAL A 53 -0.02 -10.62 -4.00
N ILE A 54 -1.35 -10.53 -4.08
CA ILE A 54 -2.26 -11.68 -3.89
C ILE A 54 -2.03 -12.74 -4.97
N ARG A 55 -1.92 -12.31 -6.23
CA ARG A 55 -1.62 -13.22 -7.35
C ARG A 55 -0.32 -13.97 -7.14
N GLY A 56 0.74 -13.26 -6.75
CA GLY A 56 2.05 -13.86 -6.46
C GLY A 56 1.99 -14.88 -5.33
N GLY A 57 1.28 -14.59 -4.25
CA GLY A 57 1.10 -15.49 -3.12
C GLY A 57 0.33 -16.76 -3.48
N LEU A 58 -0.72 -16.65 -4.31
CA LEU A 58 -1.46 -17.81 -4.81
C LEU A 58 -0.61 -18.68 -5.76
N GLN A 59 0.22 -18.04 -6.60
CA GLN A 59 1.12 -18.75 -7.51
C GLN A 59 2.29 -19.44 -6.80
N ALA A 60 2.62 -19.02 -5.59
CA ALA A 60 3.67 -19.65 -4.77
C ALA A 60 3.23 -20.98 -4.16
N ILE A 61 1.94 -21.29 -4.16
CA ILE A 61 1.42 -22.58 -3.64
C ILE A 61 1.76 -23.70 -4.61
N ASP A 62 2.36 -24.75 -4.08
CA ASP A 62 2.70 -25.96 -4.85
C ASP A 62 1.47 -26.60 -5.49
N LYS A 63 1.60 -27.05 -6.74
CA LYS A 63 0.52 -27.72 -7.48
C LYS A 63 0.03 -28.97 -6.77
N GLY A 64 0.92 -29.67 -6.07
CA GLY A 64 0.56 -30.85 -5.27
C GLY A 64 -0.49 -30.57 -4.20
N GLN A 65 -0.59 -29.33 -3.68
CA GLN A 65 -1.64 -28.95 -2.74
C GLN A 65 -3.03 -28.95 -3.41
N TYR A 66 -3.11 -28.48 -4.64
CA TYR A 66 -4.34 -28.52 -5.44
C TYR A 66 -4.72 -29.96 -5.83
N GLU A 67 -3.75 -30.74 -6.28
CA GLU A 67 -3.94 -32.14 -6.69
C GLU A 67 -4.34 -33.02 -5.50
N GLY A 68 -3.69 -32.86 -4.33
CA GLY A 68 -4.02 -33.55 -3.11
C GLY A 68 -5.43 -33.22 -2.61
N ALA A 69 -5.83 -31.95 -2.68
CA ALA A 69 -7.19 -31.53 -2.33
C ALA A 69 -8.24 -32.18 -3.24
N GLN A 70 -7.97 -32.26 -4.53
CA GLN A 70 -8.85 -32.93 -5.50
C GLN A 70 -8.92 -34.44 -5.25
N ALA A 71 -7.79 -35.08 -4.93
CA ALA A 71 -7.75 -36.50 -4.61
C ALA A 71 -8.59 -36.87 -3.37
N MET A 72 -8.72 -35.92 -2.42
CA MET A 72 -9.60 -36.07 -1.26
C MET A 72 -11.08 -35.77 -1.56
N GLY A 73 -11.43 -35.47 -2.80
CA GLY A 73 -12.80 -35.17 -3.21
C GLY A 73 -13.31 -33.78 -2.79
N LEU A 74 -12.42 -32.86 -2.42
CA LEU A 74 -12.82 -31.50 -2.05
C LEU A 74 -13.26 -30.73 -3.29
N SER A 75 -14.37 -30.00 -3.16
CA SER A 75 -14.78 -29.04 -4.19
C SER A 75 -13.79 -27.86 -4.26
N TYR A 76 -13.80 -27.11 -5.38
CA TYR A 76 -12.92 -25.96 -5.56
C TYR A 76 -12.95 -24.97 -4.37
N TRP A 77 -14.14 -24.61 -3.91
CA TRP A 77 -14.29 -23.68 -2.79
C TRP A 77 -13.83 -24.24 -1.45
N GLN A 78 -14.04 -25.55 -1.22
CA GLN A 78 -13.52 -26.22 -0.03
C GLN A 78 -11.99 -26.29 -0.05
N SER A 79 -11.40 -26.66 -1.19
CA SER A 79 -9.95 -26.66 -1.40
C SER A 79 -9.35 -25.28 -1.18
N MET A 80 -9.94 -24.25 -1.78
CA MET A 80 -9.47 -22.87 -1.59
C MET A 80 -9.52 -22.44 -0.13
N ARG A 81 -10.64 -22.65 0.56
CA ARG A 81 -10.85 -22.15 1.93
C ARG A 81 -10.03 -22.93 2.96
N LEU A 82 -9.92 -24.25 2.82
CA LEU A 82 -9.33 -25.11 3.86
C LEU A 82 -7.84 -25.33 3.67
N ILE A 83 -7.32 -25.30 2.45
CA ILE A 83 -5.95 -25.68 2.13
C ILE A 83 -5.18 -24.52 1.49
N ILE A 84 -5.67 -23.94 0.41
CA ILE A 84 -4.90 -23.01 -0.42
C ILE A 84 -4.78 -21.63 0.23
N LEU A 85 -5.91 -21.01 0.61
CA LEU A 85 -5.91 -19.66 1.17
C LEU A 85 -5.12 -19.53 2.47
N PRO A 86 -5.21 -20.47 3.45
CA PRO A 86 -4.40 -20.37 4.66
C PRO A 86 -2.91 -20.39 4.36
N GLN A 87 -2.45 -21.21 3.42
CA GLN A 87 -1.06 -21.25 3.00
C GLN A 87 -0.67 -20.01 2.18
N ALA A 88 -1.51 -19.59 1.23
CA ALA A 88 -1.26 -18.40 0.43
C ALA A 88 -1.13 -17.13 1.28
N LEU A 89 -1.90 -16.98 2.35
CA LEU A 89 -1.83 -15.84 3.26
C LEU A 89 -0.44 -15.65 3.87
N THR A 90 0.26 -16.74 4.20
CA THR A 90 1.62 -16.64 4.73
C THR A 90 2.61 -16.01 3.73
N HIS A 91 2.40 -16.27 2.44
CA HIS A 91 3.20 -15.67 1.36
C HIS A 91 2.76 -14.26 1.00
N VAL A 92 1.48 -13.94 1.19
CA VAL A 92 0.90 -12.63 0.82
C VAL A 92 1.14 -11.56 1.88
N ILE A 93 1.09 -11.92 3.18
CA ILE A 93 1.19 -10.96 4.30
C ILE A 93 2.41 -10.03 4.20
N PRO A 94 3.65 -10.51 3.92
CA PRO A 94 4.81 -9.62 3.81
C PRO A 94 4.66 -8.61 2.68
N GLY A 95 4.11 -9.04 1.55
CA GLY A 95 3.84 -8.18 0.41
C GLY A 95 2.78 -7.12 0.71
N ILE A 96 1.71 -7.48 1.43
CA ILE A 96 0.69 -6.55 1.90
C ILE A 96 1.32 -5.46 2.77
N VAL A 97 2.10 -5.84 3.79
CA VAL A 97 2.72 -4.87 4.68
C VAL A 97 3.71 -3.98 3.94
N ASN A 98 4.51 -4.52 3.03
CA ASN A 98 5.41 -3.71 2.19
C ASN A 98 4.64 -2.72 1.31
N THR A 99 3.48 -3.11 0.78
CA THR A 99 2.60 -2.20 0.03
C THR A 99 2.07 -1.09 0.93
N PHE A 100 1.62 -1.39 2.15
CA PHE A 100 1.19 -0.36 3.10
C PHE A 100 2.32 0.59 3.52
N ILE A 101 3.53 0.08 3.76
CA ILE A 101 4.70 0.91 4.05
C ILE A 101 5.02 1.83 2.87
N GLY A 102 4.92 1.30 1.64
CA GLY A 102 5.05 2.10 0.41
C GLY A 102 4.02 3.22 0.38
N LEU A 103 2.74 2.89 0.48
CA LEU A 103 1.63 3.85 0.47
C LEU A 103 1.76 4.92 1.56
N PHE A 104 2.19 4.55 2.76
CA PHE A 104 2.42 5.51 3.83
C PHE A 104 3.50 6.54 3.46
N LYS A 105 4.57 6.13 2.77
CA LYS A 105 5.59 7.06 2.26
C LYS A 105 5.07 7.88 1.08
N ASP A 106 4.26 7.28 0.22
CA ASP A 106 3.69 7.91 -0.96
C ASP A 106 2.67 9.00 -0.62
N THR A 107 2.18 9.08 0.65
CA THR A 107 1.36 10.22 1.10
C THR A 107 2.06 11.55 0.92
N THR A 108 3.40 11.59 0.91
CA THR A 108 4.16 12.83 0.66
C THR A 108 3.98 13.38 -0.76
N LEU A 109 3.59 12.55 -1.72
CA LEU A 109 3.37 12.96 -3.11
C LEU A 109 2.10 13.79 -3.29
N VAL A 110 1.14 13.72 -2.36
CA VAL A 110 -0.11 14.48 -2.48
C VAL A 110 0.10 15.99 -2.34
N SER A 111 1.23 16.43 -1.79
CA SER A 111 1.62 17.84 -1.72
C SER A 111 1.72 18.47 -3.12
N ILE A 112 2.08 17.68 -4.15
CA ILE A 112 2.20 18.13 -5.54
C ILE A 112 0.85 18.54 -6.13
N VAL A 113 -0.24 17.92 -5.69
CA VAL A 113 -1.61 18.26 -6.10
C VAL A 113 -2.29 19.22 -5.13
N GLY A 114 -1.52 19.89 -4.26
CA GLY A 114 -2.01 20.93 -3.36
C GLY A 114 -2.70 20.42 -2.10
N ILE A 115 -2.50 19.15 -1.74
CA ILE A 115 -3.00 18.58 -0.47
C ILE A 115 -1.86 18.62 0.54
N PHE A 116 -2.11 19.24 1.70
CA PHE A 116 -1.12 19.31 2.77
C PHE A 116 -1.05 17.99 3.54
N ASP A 117 0.07 17.32 3.38
CA ASP A 117 0.51 16.22 4.24
C ASP A 117 1.53 16.73 5.27
N LEU A 118 2.17 15.82 6.01
CA LEU A 118 3.20 16.16 6.98
C LEU A 118 4.41 16.91 6.34
N LEU A 119 4.83 16.47 5.14
CA LEU A 119 5.93 17.12 4.41
C LEU A 119 5.51 18.48 3.88
N GLY A 120 4.33 18.59 3.26
CA GLY A 120 3.80 19.84 2.75
C GLY A 120 3.56 20.87 3.86
N ALA A 121 3.07 20.44 5.02
CA ALA A 121 2.94 21.29 6.20
C ALA A 121 4.29 21.83 6.69
N GLY A 122 5.30 20.96 6.76
CA GLY A 122 6.66 21.35 7.10
C GLY A 122 7.27 22.34 6.11
N GLN A 123 7.11 22.10 4.81
CA GLN A 123 7.58 23.00 3.76
C GLN A 123 6.90 24.37 3.83
N SER A 124 5.59 24.41 4.11
CA SER A 124 4.87 25.67 4.34
C SER A 124 5.40 26.42 5.56
N ALA A 125 5.68 25.71 6.64
CA ALA A 125 6.20 26.33 7.86
C ALA A 125 7.57 26.99 7.63
N ILE A 126 8.50 26.34 6.93
CA ILE A 126 9.83 26.93 6.64
C ILE A 126 9.78 28.03 5.56
N ALA A 127 8.71 28.11 4.77
CA ALA A 127 8.50 29.19 3.83
C ALA A 127 8.04 30.49 4.52
N ASP A 128 7.52 30.41 5.74
CA ASP A 128 7.19 31.58 6.55
C ASP A 128 8.46 32.28 7.04
N ALA A 129 8.51 33.60 6.83
CA ALA A 129 9.68 34.42 7.21
C ALA A 129 10.05 34.34 8.70
N ALA A 130 9.07 34.04 9.58
CA ALA A 130 9.30 33.87 11.01
C ALA A 130 10.06 32.57 11.33
N TRP A 131 10.03 31.57 10.43
CA TRP A 131 10.64 30.24 10.59
C TRP A 131 11.75 29.96 9.57
N SER A 132 12.01 30.89 8.65
CA SER A 132 12.94 30.69 7.53
C SER A 132 14.39 30.89 7.96
N THR A 133 14.99 29.88 8.58
CA THR A 133 16.44 29.84 8.80
C THR A 133 17.01 28.52 8.25
N PRO A 134 18.30 28.49 7.81
CA PRO A 134 18.91 27.25 7.30
C PRO A 134 18.89 26.09 8.30
N VAL A 135 19.02 26.37 9.59
CA VAL A 135 19.01 25.38 10.67
C VAL A 135 17.60 24.79 10.84
N GLN A 136 16.56 25.62 10.76
CA GLN A 136 15.17 25.17 10.90
C GLN A 136 14.74 24.26 9.76
N ALA A 137 15.14 24.55 8.52
CA ALA A 137 14.86 23.68 7.39
C ALA A 137 15.46 22.28 7.59
N THR A 138 16.73 22.21 7.98
CA THR A 138 17.40 20.92 8.26
C THR A 138 16.72 20.18 9.41
N THR A 139 16.37 20.87 10.49
CA THR A 139 15.70 20.29 11.66
C THR A 139 14.31 19.75 11.28
N MET A 140 13.54 20.48 10.47
CA MET A 140 12.22 20.06 10.00
C MET A 140 12.30 18.77 9.19
N TYR A 141 13.19 18.72 8.17
CA TYR A 141 13.35 17.51 7.38
C TYR A 141 13.81 16.30 8.22
N LEU A 142 14.73 16.52 9.16
CA LEU A 142 15.17 15.47 10.08
C LEU A 142 14.02 14.97 10.97
N TYR A 143 13.21 15.88 11.50
CA TYR A 143 12.04 15.54 12.31
C TYR A 143 11.02 14.70 11.53
N ILE A 144 10.68 15.11 10.31
CA ILE A 144 9.78 14.36 9.42
C ILE A 144 10.38 12.99 9.10
N ALA A 145 11.66 12.91 8.78
CA ALA A 145 12.35 11.65 8.50
C ALA A 145 12.30 10.69 9.68
N ILE A 146 12.47 11.18 10.91
CA ILE A 146 12.34 10.36 12.14
C ILE A 146 10.91 9.83 12.29
N ILE A 147 9.90 10.67 12.09
CA ILE A 147 8.49 10.22 12.16
C ILE A 147 8.24 9.09 11.15
N PHE A 148 8.57 9.31 9.87
CA PHE A 148 8.41 8.27 8.84
C PHE A 148 9.19 7.00 9.19
N PHE A 149 10.43 7.14 9.68
CA PHE A 149 11.25 6.01 10.08
C PHE A 149 10.59 5.19 11.21
N VAL A 150 10.11 5.85 12.27
CA VAL A 150 9.50 5.17 13.42
C VAL A 150 8.26 4.37 12.98
N PHE A 151 7.37 4.98 12.18
CA PHE A 151 6.17 4.30 11.70
C PHE A 151 6.51 3.16 10.74
N CYS A 152 7.37 3.38 9.74
CA CYS A 152 7.76 2.35 8.78
C CYS A 152 8.50 1.19 9.45
N PHE A 153 9.40 1.49 10.40
CA PHE A 153 10.11 0.48 11.18
C PHE A 153 9.15 -0.34 12.05
N GLY A 154 8.22 0.33 12.73
CA GLY A 154 7.18 -0.32 13.54
C GLY A 154 6.33 -1.28 12.71
N MET A 155 5.81 -0.84 11.56
CA MET A 155 5.04 -1.69 10.63
C MET A 155 5.86 -2.88 10.13
N SER A 156 7.13 -2.67 9.76
CA SER A 156 8.03 -3.73 9.31
C SER A 156 8.29 -4.77 10.41
N ARG A 157 8.55 -4.33 11.63
CA ARG A 157 8.75 -5.24 12.78
C ARG A 157 7.50 -6.03 13.12
N TYR A 158 6.33 -5.37 13.08
CA TYR A 158 5.05 -6.04 13.29
C TYR A 158 4.80 -7.13 12.23
N SER A 159 5.12 -6.88 10.97
CA SER A 159 5.00 -7.88 9.90
C SER A 159 5.84 -9.13 10.18
N ILE A 160 7.09 -8.96 10.58
CA ILE A 160 7.97 -10.08 10.90
C ILE A 160 7.42 -10.90 12.07
N LEU A 161 6.94 -10.23 13.14
CA LEU A 161 6.35 -10.91 14.29
C LEU A 161 5.07 -11.67 13.91
N SER A 162 4.20 -11.08 13.08
CA SER A 162 3.00 -11.74 12.60
C SER A 162 3.32 -12.99 11.78
N LEU A 163 4.36 -12.96 10.94
CA LEU A 163 4.80 -14.11 10.16
C LEU A 163 5.30 -15.26 11.06
N ILE A 164 6.09 -14.96 12.08
CA ILE A 164 6.58 -15.96 13.01
C ILE A 164 5.40 -16.68 13.70
N HIS A 165 4.39 -15.93 14.14
CA HIS A 165 3.19 -16.50 14.76
C HIS A 165 2.33 -17.34 13.82
N ILE A 166 2.29 -17.00 12.52
CA ILE A 166 1.52 -17.75 11.53
C ILE A 166 2.27 -19.01 11.07
N SER A 167 3.60 -18.93 10.97
CA SER A 167 4.44 -20.05 10.50
C SER A 167 4.73 -21.11 11.57
N GLU A 168 4.54 -20.80 12.87
CA GLU A 168 4.77 -21.73 14.00
C GLU A 168 3.50 -22.01 14.84
N PRO A 169 2.39 -22.54 14.30
CA PRO A 169 1.20 -22.81 15.11
C PRO A 169 1.30 -24.05 16.02
N THR A 170 2.34 -24.88 15.95
CA THR A 170 2.28 -26.23 16.53
C THR A 170 3.50 -26.74 17.30
N ARG A 171 4.50 -25.92 17.60
CA ARG A 171 5.70 -26.45 18.30
C ARG A 171 5.62 -26.51 19.83
N HIS A 172 4.49 -26.18 20.45
CA HIS A 172 4.31 -26.25 21.91
C HIS A 172 3.04 -26.99 22.32
N ARG A 173 2.90 -28.27 21.94
CA ARG A 173 2.10 -29.27 22.65
C ARG A 173 2.70 -30.67 22.40
N GLY A 174 3.77 -30.95 23.05
CA GLY A 174 4.28 -32.28 23.27
C GLY A 174 4.95 -32.30 24.63
#